data_8499cef3879d35de1395290e4aa81350
#
_entry.id   8499cef3879d35de1395290e4aa81350
#
_cell.length_a   1.000
_cell.length_b   1.000
_cell.length_c   1.000
_cell.angle_alpha   90.00
_cell.angle_beta   90.00
_cell.angle_gamma   90.00
#
_symmetry.space_group_name_H-M   'P 1'
#
loop_
_entity.id
_entity.type
_entity.pdbx_description
1 polymer ?
#
loop_
_entity_poly.entity_id
_entity_poly.type
_entity_poly.pdbx_seq_one_letter_code
_entity_poly.pdbx_strand_id
1 'polypeptide(L)'
;MRDLSLLKEKLEEELAAYEIKYQEWVDNGSLYRPPKKNKLKSIEAELAFHEYNIQYEQVRSGVYLLNGWMYYSPSTGKWRVKRSGSRWTKSRYKINNFITTHVLY
;
A
#
# COMPACT_ATOMS: atom_id res chain seq x y z
N MET A 1 11.06 0.88 -13.83
CA MET A 1 10.25 -0.15 -13.13
C MET A 1 11.09 -0.81 -12.06
N ARG A 2 10.58 -0.95 -10.86
CA ARG A 2 11.33 -1.62 -9.78
C ARG A 2 11.38 -3.12 -10.03
N ASP A 3 12.52 -3.73 -9.68
CA ASP A 3 12.69 -5.16 -9.77
C ASP A 3 11.77 -5.85 -8.73
N LEU A 4 11.03 -6.86 -9.17
CA LEU A 4 10.13 -7.63 -8.31
C LEU A 4 10.88 -8.33 -7.18
N SER A 5 12.09 -8.82 -7.44
CA SER A 5 12.94 -9.46 -6.43
C SER A 5 13.32 -8.48 -5.32
N LEU A 6 13.66 -7.23 -5.67
CA LEU A 6 13.96 -6.19 -4.69
C LEU A 6 12.77 -5.83 -3.84
N LEU A 7 11.57 -5.80 -4.42
CA LEU A 7 10.34 -5.55 -3.68
C LEU A 7 10.06 -6.65 -2.67
N LYS A 8 10.27 -7.91 -3.04
CA LYS A 8 10.11 -9.06 -2.14
C LYS A 8 11.10 -9.01 -0.99
N GLU A 9 12.37 -8.68 -1.27
CA GLU A 9 13.38 -8.51 -0.24
C GLU A 9 13.01 -7.40 0.73
N LYS A 10 12.56 -6.25 0.22
CA LYS A 10 12.11 -5.14 1.05
C LYS A 10 10.92 -5.53 1.92
N LEU A 11 9.98 -6.30 1.38
CA LEU A 11 8.85 -6.78 2.15
C LEU A 11 9.30 -7.65 3.32
N GLU A 12 10.22 -8.57 3.08
CA GLU A 12 10.76 -9.43 4.14
C GLU A 12 11.49 -8.62 5.22
N GLU A 13 12.31 -7.65 4.81
CA GLU A 13 13.02 -6.76 5.74
C GLU A 13 12.06 -5.93 6.59
N GLU A 14 11.06 -5.33 5.97
CA GLU A 14 10.07 -4.51 6.67
C GLU A 14 9.17 -5.33 7.59
N LEU A 15 8.83 -6.56 7.17
CA LEU A 15 8.08 -7.49 8.01
C LEU A 15 8.87 -7.85 9.26
N ALA A 16 10.15 -8.20 9.12
CA ALA A 16 11.02 -8.52 10.25
C ALA A 16 11.15 -7.33 11.19
N ALA A 17 11.38 -6.13 10.66
CA ALA A 17 11.46 -4.91 11.45
C ALA A 17 10.14 -4.61 12.17
N TYR A 18 9.02 -4.80 11.50
CA TYR A 18 7.70 -4.60 12.08
C TYR A 18 7.43 -5.59 13.22
N GLU A 19 7.78 -6.85 13.06
CA GLU A 19 7.59 -7.87 14.09
C GLU A 19 8.38 -7.53 15.35
N ILE A 20 9.61 -7.03 15.21
CA ILE A 20 10.42 -6.58 16.35
C ILE A 20 9.73 -5.42 17.07
N LYS A 21 9.28 -4.41 16.33
CA LYS A 21 8.58 -3.25 16.91
C LYS A 21 7.27 -3.66 17.58
N TYR A 22 6.54 -4.57 16.98
CA TYR A 22 5.29 -5.08 17.53
C TYR A 22 5.53 -5.82 18.83
N GLN A 23 6.56 -6.67 18.89
CA GLN A 23 6.90 -7.41 20.09
C GLN A 23 7.34 -6.46 21.21
N GLU A 24 8.14 -5.45 20.90
CA GLU A 24 8.52 -4.42 21.87
C GLU A 24 7.29 -3.70 22.43
N TRP A 25 6.34 -3.37 21.55
CA TRP A 25 5.09 -2.72 21.95
C TRP A 25 4.29 -3.63 22.92
N VAL A 26 4.19 -4.92 22.62
CA VAL A 26 3.52 -5.89 23.49
C VAL A 26 4.25 -6.02 24.83
N ASP A 27 5.58 -6.14 24.80
CA ASP A 27 6.42 -6.29 26.01
C ASP A 27 6.32 -5.06 26.92
N ASN A 28 6.08 -3.89 26.37
CA ASN A 28 5.88 -2.65 27.12
C ASN A 28 4.45 -2.47 27.61
N GLY A 29 3.61 -3.51 27.55
CA GLY A 29 2.25 -3.50 28.06
C GLY A 29 1.23 -2.85 27.17
N SER A 30 1.56 -2.61 25.91
CA SER A 30 0.66 -2.03 24.91
C SER A 30 0.10 -0.65 25.30
N LEU A 31 0.92 0.17 25.99
CA LEU A 31 0.52 1.48 26.53
C LEU A 31 0.37 2.57 25.46
N TYR A 32 1.04 2.41 24.33
CA TYR A 32 1.03 3.36 23.23
C TYR A 32 0.29 2.78 22.03
N ARG A 33 0.16 3.57 20.97
CA ARG A 33 -0.43 3.08 19.72
C ARG A 33 0.46 1.99 19.12
N PRO A 34 -0.13 0.93 18.52
CA PRO A 34 0.66 -0.10 17.86
C PRO A 34 1.48 0.49 16.71
N PRO A 35 2.59 -0.17 16.33
CA PRO A 35 3.40 0.28 15.18
C PRO A 35 2.57 0.35 13.90
N LYS A 36 2.85 1.36 13.08
CA LYS A 36 2.15 1.57 11.81
C LYS A 36 2.70 0.67 10.71
N LYS A 37 1.83 0.16 9.85
CA LYS A 37 2.17 -0.71 8.73
C LYS A 37 2.28 0.05 7.39
N ASN A 38 2.52 1.36 7.40
CA ASN A 38 2.48 2.17 6.19
C ASN A 38 3.46 1.69 5.11
N LYS A 39 4.70 1.41 5.48
CA LYS A 39 5.70 0.90 4.54
C LYS A 39 5.35 -0.49 4.03
N LEU A 40 4.89 -1.38 4.91
CA LEU A 40 4.46 -2.72 4.53
C LEU A 40 3.31 -2.68 3.53
N LYS A 41 2.31 -1.86 3.80
CA LYS A 41 1.16 -1.72 2.90
C LYS A 41 1.57 -1.18 1.52
N SER A 42 2.50 -0.23 1.48
CA SER A 42 3.01 0.30 0.22
C SER A 42 3.75 -0.76 -0.59
N ILE A 43 4.61 -1.56 0.05
CA ILE A 43 5.35 -2.62 -0.63
C ILE A 43 4.40 -3.72 -1.13
N GLU A 44 3.44 -4.12 -0.31
CA GLU A 44 2.41 -5.10 -0.69
C GLU A 44 1.60 -4.61 -1.89
N ALA A 45 1.25 -3.32 -1.91
CA ALA A 45 0.54 -2.72 -3.03
C ALA A 45 1.37 -2.73 -4.31
N GLU A 46 2.65 -2.37 -4.24
CA GLU A 46 3.54 -2.41 -5.40
C GLU A 46 3.69 -3.84 -5.96
N LEU A 47 3.80 -4.85 -5.07
CA LEU A 47 3.83 -6.25 -5.49
C LEU A 47 2.54 -6.65 -6.22
N ALA A 48 1.38 -6.22 -5.71
CA ALA A 48 0.11 -6.49 -6.35
C ALA A 48 0.01 -5.80 -7.71
N PHE A 49 0.51 -4.57 -7.85
CA PHE A 49 0.54 -3.87 -9.14
C PHE A 49 1.37 -4.65 -10.17
N HIS A 50 2.51 -5.21 -9.79
CA HIS A 50 3.30 -6.07 -10.67
C HIS A 50 2.56 -7.36 -11.04
N GLU A 51 1.90 -7.98 -10.07
CA GLU A 51 1.14 -9.21 -10.30
C GLU A 51 0.03 -9.02 -11.34
N TYR A 52 -0.68 -7.89 -11.28
CA TYR A 52 -1.77 -7.58 -12.21
C TYR A 52 -1.35 -6.72 -13.40
N ASN A 53 -0.06 -6.52 -13.63
CA ASN A 53 0.49 -5.72 -14.73
C ASN A 53 -0.07 -4.30 -14.77
N ILE A 54 -0.25 -3.69 -13.60
CA ILE A 54 -0.72 -2.32 -13.49
C ILE A 54 0.48 -1.38 -13.59
N GLN A 55 0.40 -0.39 -14.47
CA GLN A 55 1.38 0.68 -14.51
C GLN A 55 1.13 1.61 -13.34
N TYR A 56 2.19 1.93 -12.59
CA TYR A 56 2.06 2.81 -11.44
C TYR A 56 3.22 3.78 -11.35
N GLU A 57 2.96 4.93 -10.78
CA GLU A 57 3.94 5.96 -10.52
C GLU A 57 3.69 6.50 -9.12
N GLN A 58 4.74 6.59 -8.31
CA GLN A 58 4.63 7.21 -7.00
C GLN A 58 4.67 8.73 -7.18
N VAL A 59 3.53 9.39 -7.00
CA VAL A 59 3.41 10.84 -7.21
C VAL A 59 3.77 11.66 -5.98
N ARG A 60 3.67 11.06 -4.80
CA ARG A 60 4.14 11.60 -3.54
C ARG A 60 4.23 10.47 -2.52
N SER A 61 4.78 10.76 -1.33
CA SER A 61 4.91 9.75 -0.28
C SER A 61 3.56 9.10 0.03
N GLY A 62 3.47 7.78 -0.14
CA GLY A 62 2.27 7.02 0.16
C GLY A 62 1.13 7.14 -0.84
N VAL A 63 1.33 7.79 -1.99
CA VAL A 63 0.28 7.92 -3.01
C VAL A 63 0.81 7.51 -4.38
N TYR A 64 0.06 6.65 -5.05
CA TYR A 64 0.38 6.13 -6.37
C TYR A 64 -0.66 6.53 -7.41
N LEU A 65 -0.19 6.80 -8.62
CA LEU A 65 -1.07 6.98 -9.79
C LEU A 65 -1.09 5.67 -10.56
N LEU A 66 -2.27 5.06 -10.67
CA LEU A 66 -2.46 3.75 -11.30
C LEU A 66 -3.01 3.91 -12.70
N ASN A 67 -2.33 3.30 -13.68
CA ASN A 67 -2.72 3.33 -15.11
C ASN A 67 -3.01 4.74 -15.65
N GLY A 68 -2.44 5.76 -15.02
CA GLY A 68 -2.59 7.15 -15.44
C GLY A 68 -3.93 7.80 -15.11
N TRP A 69 -4.85 7.14 -14.42
CA TRP A 69 -6.19 7.69 -14.19
C TRP A 69 -6.71 7.63 -12.75
N MET A 70 -6.07 6.88 -11.87
CA MET A 70 -6.54 6.70 -10.50
C MET A 70 -5.41 6.92 -9.49
N TYR A 71 -5.65 7.75 -8.48
CA TYR A 71 -4.77 7.86 -7.32
C TYR A 71 -5.19 6.86 -6.25
N TYR A 72 -4.22 6.23 -5.61
CA TYR A 72 -4.45 5.26 -4.56
C TYR A 72 -3.43 5.43 -3.44
N SER A 73 -3.91 5.38 -2.18
CA SER A 73 -3.08 5.43 -0.98
C SER A 73 -3.17 4.10 -0.22
N PRO A 74 -2.15 3.23 -0.30
CA PRO A 74 -2.19 1.92 0.36
C PRO A 74 -2.34 1.99 1.88
N SER A 75 -1.71 2.98 2.52
CA SER A 75 -1.72 3.09 3.98
C SER A 75 -3.10 3.40 4.54
N THR A 76 -3.92 4.14 3.81
CA THR A 76 -5.27 4.53 4.23
C THR A 76 -6.37 3.76 3.53
N GLY A 77 -6.05 3.08 2.41
CA GLY A 77 -7.03 2.41 1.56
C GLY A 77 -7.92 3.36 0.79
N LYS A 78 -7.54 4.62 0.65
CA LYS A 78 -8.31 5.62 -0.07
C LYS A 78 -7.88 5.74 -1.52
N TRP A 79 -8.82 6.06 -2.39
CA TRP A 79 -8.60 6.23 -3.81
C TRP A 79 -9.44 7.37 -4.37
N ARG A 80 -9.03 7.93 -5.51
CA ARG A 80 -9.82 8.89 -6.26
C ARG A 80 -9.43 8.87 -7.73
N VAL A 81 -10.37 9.29 -8.59
CA VAL A 81 -10.11 9.42 -10.03
C VAL A 81 -9.31 10.70 -10.28
N LYS A 82 -8.41 10.66 -11.25
CA LYS A 82 -7.59 11.82 -11.65
C LYS A 82 -8.42 12.77 -12.50
N ARG A 83 -9.31 13.51 -11.86
CA ARG A 83 -10.05 14.60 -12.53
C ARG A 83 -10.51 15.60 -11.48
N SER A 84 -10.77 16.82 -11.93
CA SER A 84 -11.22 17.90 -11.07
C SER A 84 -12.54 17.55 -10.39
N GLY A 85 -12.63 17.86 -9.08
CA GLY A 85 -13.83 17.59 -8.29
C GLY A 85 -13.98 16.19 -7.75
N SER A 86 -13.06 15.28 -8.09
CA SER A 86 -13.08 13.92 -7.54
C SER A 86 -12.72 13.92 -6.06
N ARG A 87 -13.43 13.14 -5.27
CA ARG A 87 -13.19 13.03 -3.83
C ARG A 87 -12.49 11.71 -3.49
N TRP A 88 -11.69 11.74 -2.43
CA TRP A 88 -11.10 10.53 -1.88
C TRP A 88 -12.19 9.64 -1.30
N THR A 89 -12.19 8.38 -1.69
CA THR A 89 -13.15 7.37 -1.24
C THR A 89 -12.36 6.23 -0.59
N LYS A 90 -12.79 5.79 0.60
CA LYS A 90 -12.15 4.66 1.28
C LYS A 90 -12.63 3.35 0.67
N SER A 91 -11.70 2.50 0.26
CA SER A 91 -12.00 1.16 -0.23
C SER A 91 -12.30 0.23 0.94
N ARG A 92 -13.32 -0.62 0.78
CA ARG A 92 -13.64 -1.70 1.72
C ARG A 92 -12.90 -2.99 1.38
N TYR A 93 -12.19 -3.00 0.27
CA TYR A 93 -11.53 -4.20 -0.25
C TYR A 93 -10.06 -4.22 0.13
N LYS A 94 -9.52 -5.43 0.29
CA LYS A 94 -8.07 -5.62 0.32
C LYS A 94 -7.50 -5.28 -1.06
N ILE A 95 -6.17 -5.06 -1.14
CA ILE A 95 -5.54 -4.58 -2.37
C ILE A 95 -5.88 -5.44 -3.60
N ASN A 96 -5.86 -6.75 -3.49
CA ASN A 96 -6.15 -7.63 -4.62
C ASN A 96 -7.58 -7.46 -5.14
N ASN A 97 -8.55 -7.44 -4.22
CA ASN A 97 -9.95 -7.24 -4.58
C ASN A 97 -10.22 -5.82 -5.09
N PHE A 98 -9.54 -4.84 -4.52
CA PHE A 98 -9.63 -3.45 -5.00
C PHE A 98 -9.17 -3.36 -6.46
N ILE A 99 -8.04 -3.96 -6.79
CA ILE A 99 -7.50 -3.94 -8.15
C ILE A 99 -8.49 -4.58 -9.14
N THR A 100 -8.99 -5.77 -8.83
CA THR A 100 -9.91 -6.49 -9.72
C THR A 100 -11.27 -5.81 -9.84
N THR A 101 -11.69 -5.09 -8.81
CA THR A 101 -13.02 -4.44 -8.81
C THR A 101 -12.99 -3.04 -9.42
N HIS A 102 -11.95 -2.25 -9.14
CA HIS A 102 -11.93 -0.83 -9.50
C HIS A 102 -10.90 -0.47 -10.57
N VAL A 103 -9.75 -1.12 -10.59
CA VAL A 103 -8.65 -0.73 -11.48
C VAL A 103 -8.75 -1.43 -12.84
N LEU A 104 -9.06 -2.73 -12.84
CA LEU A 104 -9.15 -3.54 -14.06
C LEU A 104 -10.53 -3.50 -14.71
N TYR A 105 -11.48 -2.87 -14.10
CA TYR A 105 -12.84 -2.74 -14.63
C TYR A 105 -13.04 -1.46 -15.40
#